data_9564ee88812787b4fa7f5459b1678e22
#
_entry.id   9564ee88812787b4fa7f5459b1678e22
#
_cell.length_a   1.000
_cell.length_b   1.000
_cell.length_c   1.000
_cell.angle_alpha   90.00
_cell.angle_beta   90.00
_cell.angle_gamma   90.00
#
_symmetry.space_group_name_H-M   'P 1'
#
loop_
_entity.id
_entity.type
_entity.pdbx_description
1 polymer ?
#
loop_
_entity_poly.entity_id
_entity_poly.type
_entity_poly.pdbx_seq_one_letter_code
_entity_poly.pdbx_strand_id
1 'polypeptide(L)'
;MTTSSNQQVVLAARPDGDLKPTDLRLEDVAVPTPEDGEVLLETIYLSIDPYMRWWMRAEKSYNDPIEINQVIVGATVSRVRQSRHGDWQVGDWVLAFSGWKHFAISNGSDLRRLDPDVAPPSTALGVLGMTGFTAYAGLRNIGKPKPGETVVVAAASGAVGSMVGQIARLRGARAVGITTGAQKLSYLTDELHFDAVADYNAPDFAEQLAKACPDGIDVYFENVGGKIWDAVLPLLNTYARIPVCGVISQYEKPSGAQENIDRLSNTMTQIMGKSLTLRGFIQTEYAEEQLADFLQEAGQWIADGKLRYREHMTQGLHTAPQALIDLLKGRHFGKTIVQVGEP
;
A
#
# COMPACT_ATOMS: atom_id res chain seq x y z
N MET A 1 -21.96 -11.70 -21.29
CA MET A 1 -23.24 -11.74 -20.54
C MET A 1 -23.39 -10.40 -19.84
N THR A 2 -24.44 -9.63 -20.10
CA THR A 2 -24.70 -8.39 -19.37
C THR A 2 -25.10 -8.79 -17.94
N THR A 3 -24.25 -8.46 -16.95
CA THR A 3 -24.59 -8.62 -15.54
C THR A 3 -25.82 -7.76 -15.24
N SER A 4 -26.90 -8.40 -14.85
CA SER A 4 -28.18 -7.73 -14.55
C SER A 4 -28.22 -7.04 -13.19
N SER A 5 -27.17 -7.18 -12.38
CA SER A 5 -27.03 -6.58 -11.04
C SER A 5 -25.64 -5.96 -10.84
N ASN A 6 -25.60 -4.93 -10.02
CA ASN A 6 -24.35 -4.32 -9.53
C ASN A 6 -24.05 -4.88 -8.15
N GLN A 7 -22.98 -5.64 -8.02
CA GLN A 7 -22.51 -6.10 -6.71
C GLN A 7 -21.67 -5.02 -6.04
N GLN A 8 -21.84 -4.87 -4.73
CA GLN A 8 -21.03 -3.99 -3.88
C GLN A 8 -20.78 -4.62 -2.51
N VAL A 9 -19.68 -4.21 -1.85
CA VAL A 9 -19.38 -4.61 -0.48
C VAL A 9 -19.45 -3.40 0.43
N VAL A 10 -20.27 -3.51 1.49
CA VAL A 10 -20.49 -2.44 2.47
C VAL A 10 -19.95 -2.82 3.85
N LEU A 11 -19.67 -1.81 4.68
CA LEU A 11 -19.35 -1.99 6.09
C LEU A 11 -20.62 -2.37 6.85
N ALA A 12 -20.75 -3.63 7.27
CA ALA A 12 -21.93 -4.13 8.00
C ALA A 12 -21.85 -3.85 9.50
N ALA A 13 -20.66 -3.92 10.07
CA ALA A 13 -20.39 -3.62 11.47
C ALA A 13 -18.96 -3.04 11.61
N ARG A 14 -18.73 -2.20 12.63
CA ARG A 14 -17.38 -1.72 12.94
C ARG A 14 -16.55 -2.83 13.57
N PRO A 15 -15.39 -3.21 13.00
CA PRO A 15 -14.56 -4.24 13.58
C PRO A 15 -13.99 -3.81 14.94
N ASP A 16 -14.13 -4.67 15.95
CA ASP A 16 -13.43 -4.56 17.22
C ASP A 16 -12.36 -5.65 17.30
N GLY A 17 -11.10 -5.25 17.25
CA GLY A 17 -9.96 -6.14 17.06
C GLY A 17 -9.80 -6.59 15.60
N ASP A 18 -9.54 -7.87 15.39
CA ASP A 18 -9.35 -8.47 14.06
C ASP A 18 -10.59 -8.31 13.18
N LEU A 19 -10.36 -7.94 11.92
CA LEU A 19 -11.43 -7.88 10.92
C LEU A 19 -12.01 -9.28 10.67
N LYS A 20 -13.34 -9.38 10.69
CA LYS A 20 -14.09 -10.62 10.45
C LYS A 20 -14.89 -10.51 9.16
N PRO A 21 -15.14 -11.64 8.46
CA PRO A 21 -15.99 -11.63 7.26
C PRO A 21 -17.37 -11.03 7.51
N THR A 22 -17.93 -11.19 8.74
CA THR A 22 -19.22 -10.66 9.14
C THR A 22 -19.29 -9.15 9.33
N ASP A 23 -18.13 -8.47 9.40
CA ASP A 23 -18.07 -7.01 9.48
C ASP A 23 -18.32 -6.37 8.11
N LEU A 24 -18.28 -7.17 7.05
CA LEU A 24 -18.49 -6.78 5.67
C LEU A 24 -19.66 -7.55 5.06
N ARG A 25 -20.43 -6.91 4.18
CA ARG A 25 -21.59 -7.54 3.55
C ARG A 25 -21.59 -7.27 2.05
N LEU A 26 -21.70 -8.33 1.25
CA LEU A 26 -21.93 -8.26 -0.18
C LEU A 26 -23.42 -8.00 -0.44
N GLU A 27 -23.72 -7.06 -1.31
CA GLU A 27 -25.09 -6.67 -1.69
C GLU A 27 -25.24 -6.62 -3.21
N ASP A 28 -26.43 -6.96 -3.69
CA ASP A 28 -26.85 -6.74 -5.07
C ASP A 28 -27.73 -5.49 -5.14
N VAL A 29 -27.36 -4.54 -5.98
CA VAL A 29 -28.10 -3.30 -6.23
C VAL A 29 -28.33 -3.09 -7.73
N ALA A 30 -29.13 -2.12 -8.12
CA ALA A 30 -29.34 -1.79 -9.53
C ALA A 30 -28.04 -1.22 -10.15
N VAL A 31 -27.78 -1.55 -11.41
CA VAL A 31 -26.72 -0.88 -12.19
C VAL A 31 -27.15 0.57 -12.42
N PRO A 32 -26.34 1.56 -12.00
CA PRO A 32 -26.69 2.96 -12.19
C PRO A 32 -26.59 3.36 -13.65
N THR A 33 -27.34 4.39 -14.04
CA THR A 33 -27.30 4.98 -15.39
C THR A 33 -26.65 6.35 -15.30
N PRO A 34 -25.67 6.66 -16.17
CA PRO A 34 -25.00 7.95 -16.13
C PRO A 34 -25.93 9.07 -16.64
N GLU A 35 -25.87 10.21 -15.95
CA GLU A 35 -26.50 11.47 -16.37
C GLU A 35 -25.57 12.26 -17.32
N ASP A 36 -26.03 13.42 -17.83
CA ASP A 36 -25.21 14.28 -18.69
C ASP A 36 -23.97 14.79 -17.92
N GLY A 37 -22.79 14.63 -18.50
CA GLY A 37 -21.51 14.91 -17.86
C GLY A 37 -20.94 13.75 -17.03
N GLU A 38 -21.55 12.56 -17.08
CA GLU A 38 -21.12 11.39 -16.32
C GLU A 38 -20.71 10.22 -17.20
N VAL A 39 -19.99 9.29 -16.59
CA VAL A 39 -19.64 7.99 -17.18
C VAL A 39 -20.02 6.84 -16.23
N LEU A 40 -20.44 5.72 -16.82
CA LEU A 40 -20.55 4.44 -16.12
C LEU A 40 -19.24 3.68 -16.25
N LEU A 41 -18.62 3.38 -15.11
CA LEU A 41 -17.41 2.59 -14.99
C LEU A 41 -17.75 1.15 -14.63
N GLU A 42 -17.10 0.20 -15.30
CA GLU A 42 -17.03 -1.19 -14.86
C GLU A 42 -15.66 -1.45 -14.23
N THR A 43 -15.65 -1.86 -12.97
CA THR A 43 -14.43 -2.22 -12.24
C THR A 43 -13.86 -3.52 -12.81
N ILE A 44 -12.63 -3.46 -13.32
CA ILE A 44 -11.88 -4.64 -13.77
C ILE A 44 -10.96 -5.13 -12.65
N TYR A 45 -10.23 -4.21 -12.01
CA TYR A 45 -9.33 -4.51 -10.90
C TYR A 45 -9.63 -3.59 -9.72
N LEU A 46 -9.63 -4.16 -8.53
CA LEU A 46 -9.83 -3.47 -7.26
C LEU A 46 -8.58 -3.61 -6.39
N SER A 47 -8.08 -2.50 -5.89
CA SER A 47 -7.00 -2.46 -4.92
C SER A 47 -7.45 -2.89 -3.54
N ILE A 48 -6.65 -3.74 -2.86
CA ILE A 48 -6.80 -4.04 -1.44
C ILE A 48 -5.60 -3.46 -0.70
N ASP A 49 -5.88 -2.60 0.28
CA ASP A 49 -4.87 -1.84 1.01
C ASP A 49 -5.14 -1.80 2.53
N PRO A 50 -4.09 -1.80 3.38
CA PRO A 50 -4.26 -1.87 4.83
C PRO A 50 -5.01 -0.66 5.43
N TYR A 51 -4.93 0.53 4.82
CA TYR A 51 -5.61 1.73 5.32
C TYR A 51 -7.14 1.57 5.39
N MET A 52 -7.71 0.70 4.56
CA MET A 52 -9.14 0.39 4.56
C MET A 52 -9.60 -0.07 5.94
N ARG A 53 -8.81 -0.89 6.63
CA ARG A 53 -9.09 -1.31 8.01
C ARG A 53 -9.06 -0.13 8.99
N TRP A 54 -8.14 0.81 8.79
CA TRP A 54 -8.03 2.00 9.63
C TRP A 54 -9.28 2.88 9.51
N TRP A 55 -9.81 3.07 8.30
CA TRP A 55 -10.99 3.89 8.04
C TRP A 55 -12.32 3.21 8.42
N MET A 56 -12.33 1.92 8.78
CA MET A 56 -13.50 1.25 9.36
C MET A 56 -13.70 1.58 10.85
N ARG A 57 -12.75 2.28 11.50
CA ARG A 57 -12.92 2.77 12.89
C ARG A 57 -13.90 3.92 12.92
N ALA A 58 -14.41 4.23 14.14
CA ALA A 58 -15.31 5.38 14.34
C ALA A 58 -14.54 6.72 14.41
N GLU A 59 -13.27 6.66 14.80
CA GLU A 59 -12.46 7.85 15.00
C GLU A 59 -12.01 8.42 13.65
N LYS A 60 -12.13 9.74 13.51
CA LYS A 60 -11.57 10.46 12.36
C LYS A 60 -10.05 10.39 12.36
N SER A 61 -9.48 10.14 11.19
CA SER A 61 -8.03 10.18 10.97
C SER A 61 -7.70 11.29 9.95
N TYR A 62 -6.77 11.05 9.02
CA TYR A 62 -6.52 11.95 7.89
C TYR A 62 -7.66 11.89 6.84
N ASN A 63 -8.60 10.98 7.00
CA ASN A 63 -9.85 10.90 6.23
C ASN A 63 -11.04 10.65 7.16
N ASP A 64 -12.24 10.90 6.67
CA ASP A 64 -13.45 10.56 7.40
C ASP A 64 -13.63 9.03 7.47
N PRO A 65 -14.22 8.51 8.57
CA PRO A 65 -14.48 7.09 8.71
C PRO A 65 -15.52 6.60 7.70
N ILE A 66 -15.41 5.33 7.30
CA ILE A 66 -16.45 4.66 6.51
C ILE A 66 -17.66 4.45 7.43
N GLU A 67 -18.84 4.89 6.99
CA GLU A 67 -20.06 4.71 7.78
C GLU A 67 -20.66 3.31 7.62
N ILE A 68 -21.44 2.87 8.61
CA ILE A 68 -22.19 1.61 8.52
C ILE A 68 -23.13 1.67 7.31
N ASN A 69 -23.16 0.60 6.53
CA ASN A 69 -23.85 0.46 5.23
C ASN A 69 -23.25 1.31 4.09
N GLN A 70 -22.15 2.00 4.30
CA GLN A 70 -21.41 2.64 3.22
C GLN A 70 -20.53 1.61 2.49
N VAL A 71 -20.40 1.77 1.17
CA VAL A 71 -19.49 0.96 0.35
C VAL A 71 -18.05 1.16 0.82
N ILE A 72 -17.31 0.07 0.94
CA ILE A 72 -15.89 0.12 1.28
C ILE A 72 -15.14 0.89 0.19
N VAL A 73 -14.34 1.84 0.61
CA VAL A 73 -13.52 2.67 -0.30
C VAL A 73 -12.35 1.89 -0.90
N GLY A 74 -11.89 2.31 -2.07
CA GLY A 74 -10.72 1.70 -2.70
C GLY A 74 -10.49 2.23 -4.11
N ALA A 75 -9.23 2.26 -4.52
CA ALA A 75 -8.87 2.56 -5.89
C ALA A 75 -9.23 1.38 -6.82
N THR A 76 -9.68 1.70 -8.01
CA THR A 76 -10.08 0.74 -9.03
C THR A 76 -9.42 1.08 -10.36
N VAL A 77 -9.08 0.06 -11.12
CA VAL A 77 -8.86 0.17 -12.55
C VAL A 77 -10.13 -0.29 -13.25
N SER A 78 -10.71 0.59 -14.03
CA SER A 78 -12.03 0.39 -14.63
C SER A 78 -12.03 0.66 -16.12
N ARG A 79 -13.05 0.14 -16.83
CA ARG A 79 -13.36 0.53 -18.19
C ARG A 79 -14.62 1.37 -18.24
N VAL A 80 -14.62 2.40 -19.05
CA VAL A 80 -15.82 3.17 -19.35
C VAL A 80 -16.79 2.29 -20.16
N ARG A 81 -17.96 1.99 -19.62
CA ARG A 81 -19.01 1.16 -20.25
C ARG A 81 -20.08 1.98 -20.92
N GLN A 82 -20.41 3.15 -20.40
CA GLN A 82 -21.26 4.14 -21.00
C GLN A 82 -20.68 5.51 -20.73
N SER A 83 -20.86 6.46 -21.66
CA SER A 83 -20.41 7.83 -21.49
C SER A 83 -21.45 8.81 -21.99
N ARG A 84 -21.69 9.83 -21.16
CA ARG A 84 -22.35 11.09 -21.50
C ARG A 84 -21.42 12.28 -21.23
N HIS A 85 -20.10 12.01 -21.17
CA HIS A 85 -19.05 12.98 -20.87
C HIS A 85 -18.24 13.29 -22.13
N GLY A 86 -17.86 14.56 -22.34
CA GLY A 86 -17.15 14.98 -23.55
C GLY A 86 -15.74 14.42 -23.72
N ASP A 87 -15.03 14.19 -22.59
CA ASP A 87 -13.61 13.81 -22.61
C ASP A 87 -13.37 12.29 -22.47
N TRP A 88 -14.41 11.53 -22.11
CA TRP A 88 -14.30 10.08 -21.85
C TRP A 88 -15.13 9.28 -22.83
N GLN A 89 -14.55 8.22 -23.39
CA GLN A 89 -15.20 7.37 -24.39
C GLN A 89 -15.37 5.93 -23.87
N VAL A 90 -16.40 5.24 -24.40
CA VAL A 90 -16.60 3.82 -24.13
C VAL A 90 -15.36 3.04 -24.54
N GLY A 91 -14.86 2.20 -23.62
CA GLY A 91 -13.64 1.41 -23.81
C GLY A 91 -12.39 2.04 -23.19
N ASP A 92 -12.41 3.31 -22.78
CA ASP A 92 -11.29 3.93 -22.09
C ASP A 92 -10.95 3.17 -20.79
N TRP A 93 -9.66 2.97 -20.57
CA TRP A 93 -9.13 2.47 -19.31
C TRP A 93 -8.83 3.64 -18.38
N VAL A 94 -9.32 3.54 -17.13
CA VAL A 94 -9.17 4.62 -16.15
C VAL A 94 -8.79 4.07 -14.77
N LEU A 95 -7.94 4.81 -14.06
CA LEU A 95 -7.82 4.72 -12.62
C LEU A 95 -8.87 5.62 -12.00
N ALA A 96 -9.64 5.09 -11.05
CA ALA A 96 -10.69 5.77 -10.30
C ALA A 96 -10.61 5.41 -8.80
N PHE A 97 -11.41 6.07 -7.97
CA PHE A 97 -11.58 5.71 -6.57
C PHE A 97 -13.04 5.29 -6.29
N SER A 98 -13.49 4.27 -7.04
CA SER A 98 -14.90 3.86 -7.08
C SER A 98 -15.37 3.05 -5.88
N GLY A 99 -14.43 2.51 -5.08
CA GLY A 99 -14.75 1.61 -3.96
C GLY A 99 -15.06 0.17 -4.40
N TRP A 100 -15.48 -0.63 -3.45
CA TRP A 100 -15.70 -2.07 -3.65
C TRP A 100 -17.05 -2.34 -4.31
N LYS A 101 -17.15 -2.08 -5.59
CA LYS A 101 -18.35 -2.32 -6.41
C LYS A 101 -17.99 -2.67 -7.86
N HIS A 102 -18.91 -3.35 -8.52
CA HIS A 102 -18.73 -3.76 -9.92
C HIS A 102 -18.92 -2.58 -10.87
N PHE A 103 -19.97 -1.78 -10.67
CA PHE A 103 -20.24 -0.59 -11.47
C PHE A 103 -20.31 0.66 -10.61
N ALA A 104 -19.80 1.77 -11.12
CA ALA A 104 -19.82 3.07 -10.48
C ALA A 104 -20.08 4.19 -11.48
N ILE A 105 -20.65 5.29 -11.00
CA ILE A 105 -20.72 6.55 -11.75
C ILE A 105 -19.55 7.44 -11.34
N SER A 106 -18.98 8.15 -12.31
CA SER A 106 -18.02 9.24 -12.11
C SER A 106 -18.40 10.42 -13.00
N ASN A 107 -18.15 11.63 -12.51
CA ASN A 107 -18.26 12.85 -13.30
C ASN A 107 -16.99 13.18 -14.11
N GLY A 108 -16.06 12.25 -14.17
CA GLY A 108 -14.83 12.38 -14.94
C GLY A 108 -13.68 13.15 -14.30
N SER A 109 -13.94 13.96 -13.27
CA SER A 109 -12.94 14.86 -12.67
C SER A 109 -11.87 14.14 -11.83
N ASP A 110 -12.17 12.96 -11.33
CA ASP A 110 -11.32 12.11 -10.50
C ASP A 110 -10.62 10.99 -11.27
N LEU A 111 -10.82 10.94 -12.59
CA LEU A 111 -10.29 9.87 -13.43
C LEU A 111 -8.91 10.18 -13.97
N ARG A 112 -8.01 9.20 -13.92
CA ARG A 112 -6.73 9.22 -14.64
C ARG A 112 -6.77 8.19 -15.78
N ARG A 113 -6.54 8.65 -17.01
CA ARG A 113 -6.46 7.77 -18.18
C ARG A 113 -5.27 6.82 -18.05
N LEU A 114 -5.49 5.56 -18.43
CA LEU A 114 -4.47 4.53 -18.50
C LEU A 114 -4.29 4.09 -19.95
N ASP A 115 -3.05 3.84 -20.32
CA ASP A 115 -2.70 3.31 -21.63
C ASP A 115 -2.21 1.85 -21.47
N PRO A 116 -3.00 0.85 -21.90
CA PRO A 116 -2.64 -0.56 -21.78
C PRO A 116 -1.44 -0.96 -22.65
N ASP A 117 -1.11 -0.17 -23.67
CA ASP A 117 0.04 -0.41 -24.55
C ASP A 117 1.36 0.02 -23.87
N VAL A 118 1.28 0.91 -22.88
CA VAL A 118 2.45 1.38 -22.10
C VAL A 118 2.75 0.45 -20.93
N ALA A 119 1.73 0.04 -20.17
CA ALA A 119 1.87 -0.85 -19.04
C ALA A 119 0.56 -1.61 -18.75
N PRO A 120 0.62 -2.84 -18.19
CA PRO A 120 -0.56 -3.54 -17.72
C PRO A 120 -1.41 -2.64 -16.79
N PRO A 121 -2.71 -2.44 -17.05
CA PRO A 121 -3.53 -1.49 -16.29
C PRO A 121 -3.55 -1.74 -14.78
N SER A 122 -3.42 -3.01 -14.32
CA SER A 122 -3.33 -3.38 -12.90
C SER A 122 -2.17 -2.68 -12.16
N THR A 123 -1.07 -2.37 -12.86
CA THR A 123 0.10 -1.67 -12.29
C THR A 123 -0.24 -0.31 -11.70
N ALA A 124 -1.31 0.34 -12.20
CA ALA A 124 -1.81 1.60 -11.66
C ALA A 124 -2.39 1.49 -10.24
N LEU A 125 -2.66 0.28 -9.74
CA LEU A 125 -3.04 0.03 -8.35
C LEU A 125 -1.83 -0.29 -7.44
N GLY A 126 -0.67 -0.53 -8.02
CA GLY A 126 0.53 -0.99 -7.33
C GLY A 126 1.76 -0.14 -7.65
N VAL A 127 2.64 -0.73 -8.48
CA VAL A 127 3.97 -0.20 -8.80
C VAL A 127 3.95 1.16 -9.49
N LEU A 128 2.96 1.44 -10.34
CA LEU A 128 2.70 2.74 -10.99
C LEU A 128 1.49 3.47 -10.38
N GLY A 129 1.16 3.15 -9.14
CA GLY A 129 0.04 3.72 -8.40
C GLY A 129 0.44 4.22 -7.02
N MET A 130 -0.56 4.27 -6.13
CA MET A 130 -0.41 4.84 -4.78
C MET A 130 0.75 4.21 -4.00
N THR A 131 0.92 2.89 -4.01
CA THR A 131 1.94 2.22 -3.20
C THR A 131 3.35 2.46 -3.73
N GLY A 132 3.54 2.47 -5.05
CA GLY A 132 4.82 2.83 -5.66
C GLY A 132 5.18 4.30 -5.40
N PHE A 133 4.20 5.20 -5.57
CA PHE A 133 4.39 6.62 -5.30
C PHE A 133 4.68 6.91 -3.81
N THR A 134 4.04 6.17 -2.90
CA THR A 134 4.34 6.26 -1.46
C THR A 134 5.81 5.95 -1.16
N ALA A 135 6.35 4.87 -1.72
CA ALA A 135 7.76 4.53 -1.57
C ALA A 135 8.69 5.61 -2.14
N TYR A 136 8.38 6.09 -3.35
CA TYR A 136 9.14 7.13 -4.03
C TYR A 136 9.14 8.45 -3.25
N ALA A 137 7.97 8.97 -2.89
CA ALA A 137 7.81 10.23 -2.18
C ALA A 137 8.44 10.20 -0.77
N GLY A 138 8.23 9.10 -0.02
CA GLY A 138 8.83 8.93 1.30
C GLY A 138 10.35 8.92 1.26
N LEU A 139 10.96 8.24 0.27
CA LEU A 139 12.41 8.24 0.08
C LEU A 139 12.93 9.58 -0.47
N ARG A 140 12.22 10.20 -1.43
CA ARG A 140 12.65 11.48 -2.03
C ARG A 140 12.64 12.63 -1.03
N ASN A 141 11.61 12.72 -0.19
CA ASN A 141 11.37 13.90 0.65
C ASN A 141 11.88 13.75 2.08
N ILE A 142 11.84 12.53 2.63
CA ILE A 142 12.12 12.29 4.06
C ILE A 142 13.37 11.42 4.21
N GLY A 143 13.37 10.23 3.64
CA GLY A 143 14.50 9.28 3.76
C GLY A 143 15.80 9.80 3.16
N LYS A 144 15.74 10.37 1.97
CA LYS A 144 16.87 10.98 1.23
C LYS A 144 18.13 10.11 1.27
N PRO A 145 18.05 8.82 0.91
CA PRO A 145 19.18 7.91 1.01
C PRO A 145 20.34 8.39 0.11
N LYS A 146 21.56 8.27 0.63
CA LYS A 146 22.80 8.58 -0.10
C LYS A 146 23.52 7.30 -0.47
N PRO A 147 24.39 7.33 -1.49
CA PRO A 147 25.26 6.20 -1.81
C PRO A 147 26.06 5.74 -0.59
N GLY A 148 26.05 4.43 -0.32
CA GLY A 148 26.73 3.81 0.81
C GLY A 148 25.96 3.80 2.13
N GLU A 149 24.85 4.54 2.26
CA GLU A 149 23.97 4.47 3.45
C GLU A 149 23.16 3.16 3.46
N THR A 150 22.74 2.74 4.65
CA THR A 150 21.87 1.57 4.84
C THR A 150 20.42 2.01 4.97
N VAL A 151 19.57 1.49 4.09
CA VAL A 151 18.11 1.64 4.10
C VAL A 151 17.48 0.34 4.55
N VAL A 152 16.74 0.38 5.66
CA VAL A 152 15.94 -0.74 6.15
C VAL A 152 14.47 -0.47 5.90
N VAL A 153 13.71 -1.46 5.47
CA VAL A 153 12.27 -1.35 5.27
C VAL A 153 11.51 -2.50 5.91
N ALA A 154 10.48 -2.18 6.70
CA ALA A 154 9.54 -3.15 7.24
C ALA A 154 8.48 -3.54 6.22
N ALA A 155 7.93 -4.77 6.31
CA ALA A 155 7.03 -5.37 5.34
C ALA A 155 7.62 -5.33 3.91
N ALA A 156 8.91 -5.67 3.79
CA ALA A 156 9.71 -5.51 2.58
C ALA A 156 9.17 -6.26 1.35
N SER A 157 8.45 -7.36 1.53
CA SER A 157 7.83 -8.14 0.43
C SER A 157 6.46 -7.60 -0.01
N GLY A 158 5.94 -6.56 0.64
CA GLY A 158 4.67 -5.91 0.30
C GLY A 158 4.83 -4.87 -0.81
N ALA A 159 3.70 -4.28 -1.23
CA ALA A 159 3.66 -3.34 -2.35
C ALA A 159 4.53 -2.09 -2.17
N VAL A 160 4.56 -1.49 -0.98
CA VAL A 160 5.43 -0.33 -0.68
C VAL A 160 6.86 -0.78 -0.41
N GLY A 161 7.04 -1.79 0.47
CA GLY A 161 8.36 -2.19 0.93
C GLY A 161 9.28 -2.71 -0.18
N SER A 162 8.74 -3.46 -1.14
CA SER A 162 9.50 -3.95 -2.29
C SER A 162 10.01 -2.82 -3.19
N MET A 163 9.24 -1.75 -3.32
CA MET A 163 9.64 -0.55 -4.04
C MET A 163 10.72 0.23 -3.30
N VAL A 164 10.56 0.40 -1.98
CA VAL A 164 11.53 1.13 -1.13
C VAL A 164 12.94 0.56 -1.29
N GLY A 165 13.10 -0.75 -1.15
CA GLY A 165 14.44 -1.37 -1.25
C GLY A 165 15.04 -1.25 -2.65
N GLN A 166 14.25 -1.45 -3.70
CA GLN A 166 14.74 -1.32 -5.07
C GLN A 166 15.12 0.13 -5.39
N ILE A 167 14.31 1.13 -5.00
CA ILE A 167 14.64 2.55 -5.19
C ILE A 167 15.91 2.91 -4.39
N ALA A 168 16.05 2.41 -3.15
CA ALA A 168 17.26 2.63 -2.35
C ALA A 168 18.51 2.14 -3.09
N ARG A 169 18.47 0.95 -3.66
CA ARG A 169 19.57 0.38 -4.46
C ARG A 169 19.86 1.20 -5.74
N LEU A 170 18.82 1.61 -6.46
CA LEU A 170 18.98 2.48 -7.63
C LEU A 170 19.67 3.82 -7.29
N ARG A 171 19.57 4.25 -6.03
CA ARG A 171 20.27 5.43 -5.49
C ARG A 171 21.64 5.10 -4.87
N GLY A 172 22.12 3.87 -4.99
CA GLY A 172 23.44 3.44 -4.49
C GLY A 172 23.51 3.15 -2.99
N ALA A 173 22.34 3.05 -2.31
CA ALA A 173 22.27 2.67 -0.91
C ALA A 173 22.16 1.14 -0.76
N ARG A 174 22.59 0.62 0.38
CA ARG A 174 22.38 -0.76 0.80
C ARG A 174 20.94 -0.95 1.22
N ALA A 175 20.24 -1.95 0.67
CA ALA A 175 18.85 -2.25 0.99
C ALA A 175 18.74 -3.50 1.88
N VAL A 176 18.11 -3.34 3.05
CA VAL A 176 17.84 -4.43 3.99
C VAL A 176 16.33 -4.58 4.17
N GLY A 177 15.81 -5.79 3.96
CA GLY A 177 14.39 -6.09 4.02
C GLY A 177 13.98 -6.85 5.28
N ILE A 178 12.96 -6.37 5.99
CA ILE A 178 12.33 -7.12 7.08
C ILE A 178 11.02 -7.71 6.57
N THR A 179 10.93 -9.04 6.56
CA THR A 179 9.74 -9.79 6.18
C THR A 179 9.70 -11.11 6.96
N THR A 180 8.82 -12.06 6.59
CA THR A 180 8.80 -13.40 7.18
C THR A 180 8.45 -14.46 6.15
N GLY A 181 8.96 -15.67 6.37
CA GLY A 181 8.73 -16.84 5.52
C GLY A 181 9.75 -16.97 4.39
N ALA A 182 10.25 -18.19 4.21
CA ALA A 182 11.37 -18.50 3.31
C ALA A 182 11.16 -17.98 1.88
N GLN A 183 9.96 -18.15 1.32
CA GLN A 183 9.66 -17.69 -0.04
C GLN A 183 9.78 -16.17 -0.19
N LYS A 184 9.33 -15.39 0.81
CA LYS A 184 9.42 -13.93 0.78
C LYS A 184 10.85 -13.45 0.98
N LEU A 185 11.61 -14.13 1.84
CA LEU A 185 13.03 -13.82 2.05
C LEU A 185 13.82 -14.05 0.76
N SER A 186 13.68 -15.24 0.13
CA SER A 186 14.34 -15.54 -1.16
C SER A 186 13.94 -14.56 -2.26
N TYR A 187 12.66 -14.19 -2.36
CA TYR A 187 12.23 -13.21 -3.35
C TYR A 187 12.95 -11.86 -3.20
N LEU A 188 13.13 -11.39 -1.98
CA LEU A 188 13.83 -10.13 -1.74
C LEU A 188 15.30 -10.21 -2.19
N THR A 189 16.00 -11.30 -1.88
CA THR A 189 17.42 -11.47 -2.24
C THR A 189 17.61 -11.85 -3.70
N ASP A 190 16.89 -12.86 -4.19
CA ASP A 190 17.18 -13.51 -5.46
C ASP A 190 16.55 -12.76 -6.64
N GLU A 191 15.35 -12.18 -6.44
CA GLU A 191 14.63 -11.49 -7.51
C GLU A 191 14.72 -9.96 -7.39
N LEU A 192 14.60 -9.38 -6.19
CA LEU A 192 14.67 -7.94 -5.99
C LEU A 192 16.08 -7.44 -5.61
N HIS A 193 17.00 -8.37 -5.40
CA HIS A 193 18.41 -8.11 -5.12
C HIS A 193 18.65 -7.24 -3.87
N PHE A 194 17.82 -7.37 -2.84
CA PHE A 194 18.14 -6.78 -1.54
C PHE A 194 19.49 -7.32 -1.04
N ASP A 195 20.28 -6.47 -0.39
CA ASP A 195 21.62 -6.82 0.07
C ASP A 195 21.60 -7.75 1.29
N ALA A 196 20.54 -7.66 2.11
CA ALA A 196 20.28 -8.56 3.23
C ALA A 196 18.79 -8.58 3.61
N VAL A 197 18.41 -9.59 4.37
CA VAL A 197 17.04 -9.77 4.89
C VAL A 197 17.08 -10.24 6.34
N ALA A 198 16.00 -9.93 7.10
CA ALA A 198 15.78 -10.44 8.45
C ALA A 198 14.36 -10.97 8.60
N ASP A 199 14.22 -12.16 9.19
CA ASP A 199 12.90 -12.76 9.47
C ASP A 199 12.39 -12.30 10.85
N TYR A 200 11.36 -11.44 10.87
CA TYR A 200 10.82 -10.89 12.10
C TYR A 200 10.09 -11.93 12.99
N ASN A 201 9.87 -13.16 12.50
CA ASN A 201 9.32 -14.27 13.27
C ASN A 201 10.38 -15.24 13.79
N ALA A 202 11.64 -15.07 13.36
CA ALA A 202 12.74 -15.86 13.91
C ALA A 202 13.01 -15.49 15.38
N PRO A 203 13.38 -16.47 16.25
CA PRO A 203 13.70 -16.20 17.65
C PRO A 203 14.88 -15.22 17.83
N ASP A 204 15.81 -15.23 16.88
CA ASP A 204 17.05 -14.42 16.84
C ASP A 204 16.90 -13.18 15.91
N PHE A 205 15.68 -12.70 15.68
CA PHE A 205 15.39 -11.60 14.74
C PHE A 205 16.27 -10.35 14.96
N ALA A 206 16.43 -9.93 16.21
CA ALA A 206 17.24 -8.74 16.54
C ALA A 206 18.72 -8.94 16.16
N GLU A 207 19.26 -10.14 16.36
CA GLU A 207 20.63 -10.51 15.97
C GLU A 207 20.79 -10.59 14.45
N GLN A 208 19.80 -11.16 13.73
CA GLN A 208 19.77 -11.18 12.28
C GLN A 208 19.77 -9.76 11.71
N LEU A 209 18.95 -8.86 12.26
CA LEU A 209 18.89 -7.48 11.82
C LEU A 209 20.20 -6.73 12.08
N ALA A 210 20.79 -6.89 13.27
CA ALA A 210 22.09 -6.29 13.61
C ALA A 210 23.20 -6.78 12.65
N LYS A 211 23.22 -8.09 12.33
CA LYS A 211 24.15 -8.65 11.36
C LYS A 211 23.92 -8.15 9.93
N ALA A 212 22.67 -7.93 9.54
CA ALA A 212 22.31 -7.36 8.25
C ALA A 212 22.71 -5.88 8.10
N CYS A 213 22.84 -5.16 9.23
CA CYS A 213 23.18 -3.73 9.30
C CYS A 213 24.47 -3.50 10.11
N PRO A 214 25.64 -3.97 9.66
CA PRO A 214 26.90 -3.90 10.43
C PRO A 214 27.33 -2.46 10.72
N ASP A 215 26.97 -1.51 9.85
CA ASP A 215 27.31 -0.09 9.99
C ASP A 215 26.11 0.74 10.54
N GLY A 216 25.09 0.07 11.08
CA GLY A 216 23.87 0.70 11.56
C GLY A 216 22.88 1.02 10.46
N ILE A 217 21.86 1.83 10.79
CA ILE A 217 20.73 2.17 9.91
C ILE A 217 20.64 3.68 9.73
N ASP A 218 20.75 4.16 8.50
CA ASP A 218 20.66 5.58 8.15
C ASP A 218 19.25 6.01 7.77
N VAL A 219 18.49 5.10 7.14
CA VAL A 219 17.08 5.31 6.80
C VAL A 219 16.28 4.08 7.19
N TYR A 220 15.23 4.28 7.95
CA TYR A 220 14.25 3.24 8.25
C TYR A 220 12.87 3.62 7.72
N PHE A 221 12.37 2.87 6.74
CA PHE A 221 11.04 3.10 6.19
C PHE A 221 10.00 2.29 7.00
N GLU A 222 9.24 3.00 7.83
CA GLU A 222 8.32 2.40 8.79
C GLU A 222 6.95 2.12 8.19
N ASN A 223 6.57 0.83 8.17
CA ASN A 223 5.26 0.35 7.70
C ASN A 223 4.51 -0.44 8.79
N VAL A 224 5.16 -0.85 9.89
CA VAL A 224 4.65 -1.90 10.78
C VAL A 224 4.55 -1.50 12.24
N GLY A 225 5.60 -0.92 12.83
CA GLY A 225 5.68 -0.61 14.27
C GLY A 225 5.92 -1.83 15.17
N GLY A 226 5.59 -1.70 16.45
CA GLY A 226 5.63 -2.80 17.43
C GLY A 226 7.01 -3.41 17.62
N LYS A 227 7.11 -4.75 17.65
CA LYS A 227 8.37 -5.47 17.88
C LYS A 227 9.46 -5.19 16.82
N ILE A 228 9.06 -4.78 15.61
CA ILE A 228 10.03 -4.43 14.57
C ILE A 228 10.69 -3.11 14.94
N TRP A 229 9.91 -2.11 15.35
CA TRP A 229 10.45 -0.85 15.87
C TRP A 229 11.43 -1.07 17.04
N ASP A 230 11.08 -1.98 17.96
CA ASP A 230 11.94 -2.29 19.12
C ASP A 230 13.32 -2.82 18.70
N ALA A 231 13.41 -3.60 17.62
CA ALA A 231 14.66 -4.14 17.09
C ALA A 231 15.44 -3.12 16.24
N VAL A 232 14.73 -2.24 15.53
CA VAL A 232 15.34 -1.21 14.65
C VAL A 232 15.93 -0.05 15.46
N LEU A 233 15.21 0.43 16.47
CA LEU A 233 15.56 1.65 17.22
C LEU A 233 17.00 1.68 17.78
N PRO A 234 17.55 0.60 18.37
CA PRO A 234 18.93 0.58 18.84
C PRO A 234 19.97 0.73 17.72
N LEU A 235 19.65 0.25 16.51
CA LEU A 235 20.56 0.20 15.37
C LEU A 235 20.57 1.49 14.53
N LEU A 236 19.66 2.45 14.80
CA LEU A 236 19.62 3.73 14.09
C LEU A 236 20.91 4.52 14.32
N ASN A 237 21.50 5.01 13.25
CA ASN A 237 22.65 5.91 13.29
C ASN A 237 22.25 7.31 13.78
N THR A 238 23.22 8.10 14.21
CA THR A 238 23.01 9.54 14.46
C THR A 238 22.56 10.20 13.15
N TYR A 239 21.52 11.07 13.23
CA TYR A 239 20.85 11.72 12.10
C TYR A 239 20.06 10.77 11.18
N ALA A 240 19.74 9.56 11.60
CA ALA A 240 18.89 8.68 10.82
C ALA A 240 17.51 9.32 10.54
N ARG A 241 16.94 8.98 9.40
CA ARG A 241 15.67 9.54 8.89
C ARG A 241 14.63 8.42 8.77
N ILE A 242 13.46 8.67 9.33
CA ILE A 242 12.39 7.68 9.43
C ILE A 242 11.12 8.21 8.76
N PRO A 243 10.89 7.90 7.46
CA PRO A 243 9.58 8.06 6.85
C PRO A 243 8.57 7.12 7.52
N VAL A 244 7.59 7.67 8.23
CA VAL A 244 6.52 6.90 8.88
C VAL A 244 5.33 6.84 7.93
N CYS A 245 5.22 5.74 7.19
CA CYS A 245 4.19 5.49 6.20
C CYS A 245 2.96 4.82 6.82
N GLY A 246 3.18 3.91 7.77
CA GLY A 246 2.11 3.16 8.41
C GLY A 246 2.58 2.36 9.62
N VAL A 247 1.61 1.92 10.40
CA VAL A 247 1.84 1.09 11.60
C VAL A 247 0.83 -0.06 11.61
N ILE A 248 0.92 -0.93 10.57
CA ILE A 248 -0.09 -1.98 10.33
C ILE A 248 -0.32 -2.89 11.54
N SER A 249 0.69 -3.08 12.41
CA SER A 249 0.56 -3.86 13.64
C SER A 249 -0.45 -3.27 14.65
N GLN A 250 -0.88 -2.01 14.43
CA GLN A 250 -1.85 -1.31 15.30
C GLN A 250 -3.27 -1.31 14.70
N TYR A 251 -3.44 -1.68 13.41
CA TYR A 251 -4.72 -1.49 12.72
C TYR A 251 -5.83 -2.41 13.22
N GLU A 252 -5.49 -3.60 13.73
CA GLU A 252 -6.42 -4.57 14.29
C GLU A 252 -6.49 -4.56 15.83
N LYS A 253 -5.83 -3.62 16.50
CA LYS A 253 -5.97 -3.51 17.96
C LYS A 253 -7.31 -2.93 18.33
N PRO A 254 -7.99 -3.47 19.38
CA PRO A 254 -9.23 -2.88 19.91
C PRO A 254 -9.02 -1.42 20.32
N SER A 255 -10.08 -0.60 20.20
CA SER A 255 -10.07 0.77 20.68
C SER A 255 -9.74 0.81 22.18
N GLY A 256 -8.76 1.63 22.55
CA GLY A 256 -8.32 1.77 23.95
C GLY A 256 -7.41 0.64 24.47
N ALA A 257 -7.01 -0.32 23.65
CA ALA A 257 -6.02 -1.32 24.03
C ALA A 257 -4.69 -0.65 24.40
N GLN A 258 -4.28 -0.80 25.67
CA GLN A 258 -2.98 -0.33 26.13
C GLN A 258 -1.94 -1.45 25.97
N GLU A 259 -0.79 -1.10 25.41
CA GLU A 259 0.37 -1.97 25.50
C GLU A 259 1.06 -1.76 26.86
N ASN A 260 1.41 -2.86 27.53
CA ASN A 260 2.15 -2.80 28.81
C ASN A 260 3.62 -2.36 28.64
N ILE A 261 4.04 -2.04 27.41
CA ILE A 261 5.40 -1.60 27.10
C ILE A 261 5.37 -0.11 26.79
N ASP A 262 6.00 0.69 27.64
CA ASP A 262 6.24 2.12 27.37
C ASP A 262 7.36 2.28 26.34
N ARG A 263 6.97 2.31 25.05
CA ARG A 263 7.91 2.58 23.97
C ARG A 263 8.20 4.06 23.80
N LEU A 264 7.33 4.93 24.29
CA LEU A 264 7.44 6.37 24.04
C LEU A 264 8.68 6.97 24.70
N SER A 265 8.88 6.72 25.99
CA SER A 265 10.02 7.27 26.74
C SER A 265 11.36 6.85 26.14
N ASN A 266 11.50 5.57 25.78
CA ASN A 266 12.71 5.08 25.11
C ASN A 266 12.89 5.72 23.72
N THR A 267 11.83 5.78 22.92
CA THR A 267 11.85 6.38 21.57
C THR A 267 12.28 7.86 21.64
N MET A 268 11.70 8.64 22.56
CA MET A 268 12.06 10.06 22.73
C MET A 268 13.52 10.25 23.16
N THR A 269 14.03 9.37 24.04
CA THR A 269 15.44 9.38 24.44
C THR A 269 16.37 9.13 23.25
N GLN A 270 16.04 8.16 22.39
CA GLN A 270 16.84 7.86 21.20
C GLN A 270 16.74 8.98 20.15
N ILE A 271 15.55 9.58 19.95
CA ILE A 271 15.37 10.73 19.05
C ILE A 271 16.30 11.87 19.48
N MET A 272 16.29 12.22 20.75
CA MET A 272 17.15 13.28 21.32
C MET A 272 18.63 12.90 21.19
N GLY A 273 19.00 11.71 21.67
CA GLY A 273 20.40 11.27 21.76
C GLY A 273 21.09 11.07 20.41
N LYS A 274 20.33 10.69 19.39
CA LYS A 274 20.85 10.45 18.02
C LYS A 274 20.42 11.50 17.02
N SER A 275 19.73 12.56 17.44
CA SER A 275 19.18 13.62 16.56
C SER A 275 18.39 13.05 15.39
N LEU A 276 17.46 12.12 15.68
CA LEU A 276 16.68 11.42 14.67
C LEU A 276 15.59 12.32 14.06
N THR A 277 15.26 12.10 12.80
CA THR A 277 14.12 12.73 12.14
C THR A 277 13.04 11.69 11.86
N LEU A 278 11.92 11.77 12.54
CA LEU A 278 10.72 10.98 12.28
C LEU A 278 9.66 11.89 11.65
N ARG A 279 9.17 11.52 10.46
CA ARG A 279 8.10 12.26 9.81
C ARG A 279 7.03 11.33 9.27
N GLY A 280 5.79 11.49 9.79
CA GLY A 280 4.58 10.93 9.19
C GLY A 280 4.26 11.67 7.88
N PHE A 281 3.75 10.96 6.89
CA PHE A 281 3.35 11.57 5.62
C PHE A 281 2.22 10.79 4.96
N ILE A 282 1.46 11.51 4.15
CA ILE A 282 0.48 10.96 3.21
C ILE A 282 0.97 11.30 1.81
N GLN A 283 1.01 10.34 0.92
CA GLN A 283 1.61 10.52 -0.41
C GLN A 283 0.95 11.66 -1.22
N THR A 284 -0.33 11.97 -0.97
CA THR A 284 -1.05 13.08 -1.62
C THR A 284 -0.44 14.44 -1.34
N GLU A 285 0.33 14.62 -0.25
CA GLU A 285 1.08 15.86 0.03
C GLU A 285 2.04 16.24 -1.10
N TYR A 286 2.49 15.23 -1.86
CA TYR A 286 3.53 15.40 -2.90
C TYR A 286 3.00 15.12 -4.31
N ALA A 287 1.71 14.76 -4.45
CA ALA A 287 1.20 14.25 -5.73
C ALA A 287 1.22 15.32 -6.83
N GLU A 288 0.82 16.54 -6.53
CA GLU A 288 0.78 17.63 -7.50
C GLU A 288 2.15 17.90 -8.13
N GLU A 289 3.22 17.91 -7.30
CA GLU A 289 4.57 18.25 -7.74
C GLU A 289 5.37 17.07 -8.29
N GLN A 290 5.08 15.83 -7.87
CA GLN A 290 6.02 14.72 -8.04
C GLN A 290 5.41 13.48 -8.72
N LEU A 291 4.09 13.40 -8.90
CA LEU A 291 3.48 12.20 -9.49
C LEU A 291 3.90 11.99 -10.95
N ALA A 292 4.03 13.06 -11.73
CA ALA A 292 4.46 12.97 -13.12
C ALA A 292 5.92 12.48 -13.23
N ASP A 293 6.83 13.03 -12.43
CA ASP A 293 8.22 12.58 -12.36
C ASP A 293 8.30 11.10 -11.98
N PHE A 294 7.53 10.71 -10.94
CA PHE A 294 7.49 9.32 -10.49
C PHE A 294 7.03 8.37 -11.61
N LEU A 295 5.94 8.68 -12.30
CA LEU A 295 5.41 7.82 -13.35
C LEU A 295 6.41 7.66 -14.49
N GLN A 296 7.12 8.73 -14.85
CA GLN A 296 8.16 8.69 -15.87
C GLN A 296 9.36 7.84 -15.40
N GLU A 297 9.92 8.12 -14.21
CA GLU A 297 11.09 7.40 -13.70
C GLU A 297 10.78 5.92 -13.45
N ALA A 298 9.67 5.62 -12.76
CA ALA A 298 9.29 4.24 -12.43
C ALA A 298 8.92 3.45 -13.70
N GLY A 299 8.23 4.07 -14.65
CA GLY A 299 7.94 3.46 -15.95
C GLY A 299 9.22 3.08 -16.69
N GLN A 300 10.21 3.98 -16.71
CA GLN A 300 11.51 3.70 -17.32
C GLN A 300 12.27 2.59 -16.59
N TRP A 301 12.27 2.59 -15.24
CA TRP A 301 12.92 1.51 -14.47
C TRP A 301 12.29 0.15 -14.72
N ILE A 302 10.96 0.08 -14.89
CA ILE A 302 10.26 -1.16 -15.26
C ILE A 302 10.66 -1.59 -16.68
N ALA A 303 10.63 -0.70 -17.65
CA ALA A 303 10.99 -0.97 -19.02
C ALA A 303 12.45 -1.45 -19.17
N ASP A 304 13.37 -0.88 -18.37
CA ASP A 304 14.78 -1.28 -18.30
C ASP A 304 15.01 -2.59 -17.51
N GLY A 305 13.98 -3.19 -16.91
CA GLY A 305 14.09 -4.36 -16.02
C GLY A 305 14.80 -4.09 -14.69
N LYS A 306 15.01 -2.81 -14.34
CA LYS A 306 15.67 -2.37 -13.10
C LYS A 306 14.75 -2.41 -11.90
N LEU A 307 13.43 -2.39 -12.13
CA LEU A 307 12.41 -2.47 -11.12
C LEU A 307 11.45 -3.60 -11.45
N ARG A 308 11.26 -4.49 -10.49
CA ARG A 308 10.35 -5.63 -10.57
C ARG A 308 9.21 -5.47 -9.57
N TYR A 309 8.06 -6.02 -9.90
CA TYR A 309 6.89 -6.00 -9.03
C TYR A 309 6.18 -7.36 -9.06
N ARG A 310 5.38 -7.59 -8.04
CA ARG A 310 4.53 -8.77 -7.94
C ARG A 310 3.14 -8.38 -7.50
N GLU A 311 2.15 -8.97 -8.15
CA GLU A 311 0.73 -8.82 -7.83
C GLU A 311 0.18 -10.15 -7.31
N HIS A 312 -0.54 -10.09 -6.20
CA HIS A 312 -1.32 -11.20 -5.66
C HIS A 312 -2.78 -10.96 -6.05
N MET A 313 -3.26 -11.75 -7.02
CA MET A 313 -4.58 -11.54 -7.62
C MET A 313 -5.56 -12.61 -7.17
N THR A 314 -6.75 -12.19 -6.73
CA THR A 314 -7.91 -13.03 -6.44
C THR A 314 -9.04 -12.72 -7.40
N GLN A 315 -10.01 -13.64 -7.58
CA GLN A 315 -11.06 -13.55 -8.60
C GLN A 315 -12.43 -13.31 -7.98
N GLY A 316 -13.13 -12.27 -8.49
CA GLY A 316 -14.50 -11.92 -8.10
C GLY A 316 -14.58 -11.05 -6.84
N LEU A 317 -15.48 -10.06 -6.87
CA LEU A 317 -15.66 -9.08 -5.79
C LEU A 317 -15.94 -9.74 -4.41
N HIS A 318 -16.59 -10.90 -4.39
CA HIS A 318 -16.89 -11.66 -3.18
C HIS A 318 -15.64 -12.11 -2.42
N THR A 319 -14.46 -12.14 -3.06
CA THR A 319 -13.19 -12.50 -2.40
C THR A 319 -12.54 -11.31 -1.68
N ALA A 320 -12.96 -10.09 -1.95
CA ALA A 320 -12.34 -8.88 -1.40
C ALA A 320 -12.30 -8.84 0.15
N PRO A 321 -13.36 -9.25 0.89
CA PRO A 321 -13.30 -9.33 2.35
C PRO A 321 -12.17 -10.23 2.86
N GLN A 322 -12.07 -11.44 2.31
CA GLN A 322 -11.03 -12.40 2.72
C GLN A 322 -9.64 -11.92 2.29
N ALA A 323 -9.53 -11.29 1.11
CA ALA A 323 -8.27 -10.72 0.63
C ALA A 323 -7.74 -9.62 1.57
N LEU A 324 -8.61 -8.78 2.12
CA LEU A 324 -8.19 -7.77 3.12
C LEU A 324 -7.76 -8.43 4.44
N ILE A 325 -8.52 -9.41 4.94
CA ILE A 325 -8.15 -10.15 6.15
C ILE A 325 -6.79 -10.82 5.99
N ASP A 326 -6.55 -11.48 4.87
CA ASP A 326 -5.28 -12.17 4.61
C ASP A 326 -4.11 -11.19 4.41
N LEU A 327 -4.36 -10.03 3.82
CA LEU A 327 -3.38 -8.95 3.71
C LEU A 327 -2.96 -8.45 5.11
N LEU A 328 -3.92 -8.15 5.99
CA LEU A 328 -3.66 -7.67 7.36
C LEU A 328 -2.87 -8.70 8.19
N LYS A 329 -3.08 -9.98 7.94
CA LYS A 329 -2.34 -11.08 8.57
C LYS A 329 -1.01 -11.42 7.88
N GLY A 330 -0.60 -10.64 6.89
CA GLY A 330 0.67 -10.82 6.17
C GLY A 330 0.75 -12.12 5.36
N ARG A 331 -0.39 -12.71 4.96
CA ARG A 331 -0.44 -13.94 4.17
C ARG A 331 -0.17 -13.68 2.69
N HIS A 332 -0.40 -12.46 2.23
CA HIS A 332 -0.20 -12.08 0.84
C HIS A 332 1.26 -11.72 0.53
N PHE A 333 1.56 -11.73 -0.76
CA PHE A 333 2.88 -11.53 -1.31
C PHE A 333 2.78 -10.53 -2.50
N GLY A 334 3.43 -9.38 -2.41
CA GLY A 334 3.32 -8.30 -3.38
C GLY A 334 2.09 -7.42 -3.16
N LYS A 335 1.60 -6.79 -4.23
CA LYS A 335 0.38 -5.97 -4.22
C LYS A 335 -0.85 -6.85 -4.31
N THR A 336 -1.78 -6.70 -3.37
CA THR A 336 -3.06 -7.43 -3.38
C THR A 336 -4.08 -6.73 -4.26
N ILE A 337 -4.63 -7.46 -5.22
CA ILE A 337 -5.62 -6.99 -6.19
C ILE A 337 -6.75 -8.02 -6.29
N VAL A 338 -7.97 -7.56 -6.42
CA VAL A 338 -9.12 -8.40 -6.79
C VAL A 338 -9.47 -8.10 -8.24
N GLN A 339 -9.44 -9.10 -9.09
CA GLN A 339 -10.01 -9.00 -10.43
C GLN A 339 -11.51 -9.19 -10.32
N VAL A 340 -12.26 -8.13 -10.62
CA VAL A 340 -13.73 -8.07 -10.49
C VAL A 340 -14.41 -8.38 -11.82
N GLY A 341 -13.94 -7.74 -12.89
CA GLY A 341 -14.45 -7.90 -14.27
C GLY A 341 -13.45 -8.59 -15.19
N GLU A 342 -13.85 -8.83 -16.42
CA GLU A 342 -12.97 -9.33 -17.47
C GLU A 342 -12.16 -8.16 -18.08
N PRO A 343 -10.83 -8.31 -18.26
CA PRO A 343 -9.97 -7.29 -18.84
C PRO A 343 -10.32 -6.86 -20.26
#